data_2e6427b13229511c29835fba1dd94cba
#
_entry.id   2e6427b13229511c29835fba1dd94cba
#
_cell.length_a   1.000
_cell.length_b   1.000
_cell.length_c   1.000
_cell.angle_alpha   90.00
_cell.angle_beta   90.00
_cell.angle_gamma   90.00
#
_symmetry.space_group_name_H-M   'P 1'
#
loop_
_entity.id
_entity.type
_entity.pdbx_description
1 polymer ?
#
loop_
_entity_poly.entity_id
_entity_poly.type
_entity_poly.pdbx_seq_one_letter_code
_entity_poly.pdbx_strand_id
1 'polypeptide(L)'
;DQVKRFLDIGRTPTLASRLLPGNKLQGISLEQFADIAGWQHIDFILAEADGAKNRPLKGHLEYEPVIPPSTTVLVIVVGADVIGQRLDSEYVHRSEVVAALTGSTPGAVIHPETIARLILHPRGIMRLLPSQTKTVVILNKVDCLPSTDQAYQTAHLLLGNKINKVILCSAISESPIIDIITRK
;
A
#
# COMPACT_ATOMS: atom_id res chain seq x y z
N ASP A 1 18.62 -5.92 21.81
CA ASP A 1 18.99 -7.31 22.10
C ASP A 1 17.86 -8.33 22.04
N GLN A 2 16.62 -8.00 22.42
CA GLN A 2 15.50 -8.94 22.30
C GLN A 2 15.19 -9.28 20.84
N VAL A 3 15.21 -8.31 19.94
CA VAL A 3 14.94 -8.52 18.50
C VAL A 3 15.93 -9.53 17.91
N LYS A 4 17.23 -9.35 18.19
CA LYS A 4 18.27 -10.28 17.72
C LYS A 4 18.02 -11.70 18.20
N ARG A 5 17.64 -11.88 19.46
CA ARG A 5 17.29 -13.21 20.01
C ARG A 5 16.13 -13.88 19.29
N PHE A 6 15.09 -13.11 18.87
CA PHE A 6 14.00 -13.65 18.08
C PHE A 6 14.43 -14.05 16.67
N LEU A 7 15.28 -13.23 16.04
CA LEU A 7 15.84 -13.54 14.72
C LEU A 7 16.73 -14.78 14.75
N ASP A 8 17.59 -14.91 15.78
CA ASP A 8 18.50 -16.05 15.96
C ASP A 8 17.76 -17.40 16.08
N ILE A 9 16.52 -17.39 16.54
CA ILE A 9 15.66 -18.60 16.62
C ILE A 9 14.65 -18.69 15.45
N GLY A 10 14.88 -17.95 14.36
CA GLY A 10 14.07 -17.99 13.14
C GLY A 10 12.66 -17.38 13.27
N ARG A 11 12.43 -16.50 14.25
CA ARG A 11 11.16 -15.79 14.41
C ARG A 11 11.20 -14.42 13.76
N THR A 12 10.06 -13.98 13.22
CA THR A 12 9.86 -12.62 12.69
C THR A 12 9.21 -11.73 13.75
N PRO A 13 9.97 -10.83 14.42
CA PRO A 13 9.42 -9.94 15.43
C PRO A 13 8.68 -8.75 14.78
N THR A 14 7.61 -8.30 15.44
CA THR A 14 6.98 -7.00 15.14
C THR A 14 7.55 -5.93 16.05
N LEU A 15 7.99 -4.82 15.48
CA LEU A 15 8.63 -3.72 16.21
C LEU A 15 7.74 -2.49 16.27
N ALA A 16 7.66 -1.91 17.45
CA ALA A 16 7.00 -0.63 17.68
C ALA A 16 7.77 0.13 18.77
N SER A 17 7.71 1.48 18.75
CA SER A 17 8.33 2.29 19.78
C SER A 17 7.57 2.20 21.11
N ARG A 18 6.24 2.06 21.04
CA ARG A 18 5.37 1.82 22.22
C ARG A 18 3.98 1.37 21.82
N LEU A 19 3.26 0.79 22.78
CA LEU A 19 1.84 0.51 22.68
C LEU A 19 1.04 1.73 23.15
N LEU A 20 0.12 2.20 22.33
CA LEU A 20 -0.79 3.30 22.59
C LEU A 20 -2.16 2.78 23.08
N PRO A 21 -3.02 3.64 23.70
CA PRO A 21 -4.38 3.28 24.04
C PRO A 21 -5.14 2.72 22.82
N GLY A 22 -6.00 1.73 23.05
CA GLY A 22 -6.75 1.05 21.99
C GLY A 22 -5.91 0.04 21.19
N ASN A 23 -4.83 -0.50 21.79
CA ASN A 23 -3.94 -1.49 21.18
C ASN A 23 -3.26 -1.03 19.88
N LYS A 24 -3.07 0.27 19.72
CA LYS A 24 -2.34 0.82 18.57
C LYS A 24 -0.84 0.79 18.84
N LEU A 25 -0.09 0.35 17.85
CA LEU A 25 1.36 0.41 17.86
C LEU A 25 1.81 1.78 17.32
N GLN A 26 2.70 2.44 18.05
CA GLN A 26 3.42 3.59 17.51
C GLN A 26 4.64 3.11 16.74
N GLY A 27 4.78 3.56 15.50
CA GLY A 27 5.93 3.22 14.67
C GLY A 27 7.25 3.67 15.27
N ILE A 28 8.34 3.08 14.79
CA ILE A 28 9.71 3.48 15.11
C ILE A 28 10.11 4.70 14.29
N SER A 29 11.14 5.43 14.71
CA SER A 29 11.69 6.57 13.96
C SER A 29 12.47 6.09 12.73
N LEU A 30 12.69 7.02 11.75
CA LEU A 30 13.57 6.73 10.61
C LEU A 30 15.00 6.38 11.01
N GLU A 31 15.50 6.97 12.10
CA GLU A 31 16.82 6.67 12.66
C GLU A 31 16.86 5.23 13.18
N GLN A 32 15.89 4.85 14.02
CA GLN A 32 15.77 3.47 14.51
C GLN A 32 15.60 2.46 13.34
N PHE A 33 14.86 2.85 12.31
CA PHE A 33 14.73 2.02 11.12
C PHE A 33 16.07 1.84 10.40
N ALA A 34 16.83 2.92 10.23
CA ALA A 34 18.14 2.88 9.57
C ALA A 34 19.14 2.00 10.34
N ASP A 35 19.14 2.07 11.68
CA ASP A 35 19.96 1.20 12.53
C ASP A 35 19.64 -0.28 12.30
N ILE A 36 18.35 -0.63 12.28
CA ILE A 36 17.90 -2.01 12.08
C ILE A 36 18.21 -2.48 10.65
N ALA A 37 18.04 -1.62 9.66
CA ALA A 37 18.32 -1.93 8.26
C ALA A 37 19.82 -2.23 8.01
N GLY A 38 20.71 -1.78 8.89
CA GLY A 38 22.14 -2.09 8.85
C GLY A 38 22.53 -3.43 9.48
N TRP A 39 21.62 -4.18 10.07
CA TRP A 39 21.95 -5.45 10.72
C TRP A 39 22.17 -6.58 9.71
N GLN A 40 23.29 -7.31 9.85
CA GLN A 40 23.73 -8.33 8.89
C GLN A 40 22.85 -9.60 8.84
N HIS A 41 21.98 -9.81 9.82
CA HIS A 41 21.17 -11.05 9.96
C HIS A 41 19.69 -10.83 9.58
N ILE A 42 19.40 -9.75 8.84
CA ILE A 42 18.05 -9.45 8.39
C ILE A 42 18.01 -9.50 6.86
N ASP A 43 17.25 -10.46 6.32
CA ASP A 43 17.02 -10.59 4.89
C ASP A 43 15.93 -9.63 4.41
N PHE A 44 14.87 -9.43 5.22
CA PHE A 44 13.71 -8.60 4.88
C PHE A 44 13.24 -7.76 6.06
N ILE A 45 12.91 -6.51 5.79
CA ILE A 45 12.19 -5.63 6.69
C ILE A 45 10.89 -5.22 6.00
N LEU A 46 9.75 -5.57 6.61
CA LEU A 46 8.44 -5.13 6.18
C LEU A 46 8.01 -3.97 7.05
N ALA A 47 7.87 -2.77 6.46
CA ALA A 47 7.45 -1.58 7.17
C ALA A 47 6.05 -1.15 6.72
N GLU A 48 5.11 -1.01 7.67
CA GLU A 48 3.86 -0.31 7.42
C GLU A 48 4.14 1.20 7.48
N ALA A 49 4.25 1.83 6.31
CA ALA A 49 4.57 3.25 6.19
C ALA A 49 3.35 4.14 6.47
N ASP A 50 2.14 3.63 6.25
CA ASP A 50 0.90 4.40 6.41
C ASP A 50 -0.35 3.51 6.46
N GLY A 51 -1.24 3.78 7.41
CA GLY A 51 -2.49 3.06 7.59
C GLY A 51 -3.69 3.77 6.93
N ALA A 52 -4.67 3.02 6.48
CA ALA A 52 -5.88 3.51 5.80
C ALA A 52 -7.14 3.54 6.70
N LYS A 53 -7.01 3.38 8.02
CA LYS A 53 -8.13 3.30 8.97
C LYS A 53 -9.20 2.28 8.57
N ASN A 54 -8.77 1.10 8.16
CA ASN A 54 -9.63 0.01 7.67
C ASN A 54 -10.49 0.38 6.43
N ARG A 55 -10.08 1.39 5.64
CA ARG A 55 -10.71 1.72 4.37
C ARG A 55 -9.93 1.08 3.22
N PRO A 56 -10.62 0.64 2.15
CA PRO A 56 -9.97 0.02 0.99
C PRO A 56 -9.10 0.98 0.17
N LEU A 57 -9.33 2.30 0.27
CA LEU A 57 -8.58 3.32 -0.44
C LEU A 57 -8.24 4.49 0.48
N LYS A 58 -7.13 5.20 0.18
CA LYS A 58 -6.68 6.37 0.95
C LYS A 58 -6.13 7.47 0.07
N GLY A 59 -6.47 8.72 0.41
CA GLY A 59 -5.76 9.92 -0.02
C GLY A 59 -4.60 10.24 0.93
N HIS A 60 -3.38 10.37 0.41
CA HIS A 60 -2.19 10.69 1.19
C HIS A 60 -1.97 12.20 1.27
N LEU A 61 -1.67 12.71 2.47
CA LEU A 61 -1.24 14.08 2.68
C LEU A 61 0.19 14.28 2.18
N GLU A 62 0.63 15.54 2.08
CA GLU A 62 1.96 15.88 1.53
C GLU A 62 3.13 15.26 2.31
N TYR A 63 2.97 15.03 3.61
CA TYR A 63 3.97 14.40 4.47
C TYR A 63 3.80 12.88 4.60
N GLU A 64 2.86 12.27 3.88
CA GLU A 64 2.56 10.83 3.92
C GLU A 64 2.74 10.18 2.54
N PRO A 65 3.10 8.90 2.49
CA PRO A 65 3.66 8.08 3.58
C PRO A 65 5.09 8.47 3.93
N VAL A 66 5.56 8.09 5.13
CA VAL A 66 6.97 8.21 5.50
C VAL A 66 7.71 6.99 4.94
N ILE A 67 8.46 7.20 3.86
CA ILE A 67 9.20 6.13 3.17
C ILE A 67 10.68 6.24 3.55
N PRO A 68 11.28 5.22 4.20
CA PRO A 68 12.70 5.23 4.51
C PRO A 68 13.57 5.33 3.24
N PRO A 69 14.67 6.08 3.25
CA PRO A 69 15.55 6.23 2.09
C PRO A 69 16.14 4.89 1.57
N SER A 70 16.28 3.90 2.44
CA SER A 70 16.77 2.55 2.11
C SER A 70 15.69 1.62 1.54
N THR A 71 14.48 2.12 1.26
CA THR A 71 13.40 1.31 0.71
C THR A 71 13.75 0.78 -0.67
N THR A 72 13.77 -0.52 -0.81
CA THR A 72 14.04 -1.21 -2.09
C THR A 72 12.77 -1.51 -2.88
N VAL A 73 11.66 -1.76 -2.17
CA VAL A 73 10.37 -2.05 -2.79
C VAL A 73 9.27 -1.27 -2.05
N LEU A 74 8.49 -0.49 -2.78
CA LEU A 74 7.23 0.06 -2.30
C LEU A 74 6.09 -0.86 -2.74
N VAL A 75 5.31 -1.32 -1.78
CA VAL A 75 4.08 -2.07 -2.03
C VAL A 75 2.88 -1.16 -1.74
N ILE A 76 2.11 -0.83 -2.77
CA ILE A 76 0.87 -0.06 -2.64
C ILE A 76 -0.29 -1.04 -2.58
N VAL A 77 -1.01 -1.06 -1.47
CA VAL A 77 -2.14 -1.97 -1.29
C VAL A 77 -3.45 -1.20 -1.43
N VAL A 78 -4.32 -1.68 -2.31
CA VAL A 78 -5.68 -1.17 -2.53
C VAL A 78 -6.67 -2.32 -2.37
N GLY A 79 -7.75 -2.10 -1.61
CA GLY A 79 -8.87 -3.03 -1.61
C GLY A 79 -9.68 -2.87 -2.90
N ALA A 80 -9.73 -3.93 -3.71
CA ALA A 80 -10.49 -3.90 -4.96
C ALA A 80 -12.00 -3.69 -4.73
N ASP A 81 -12.48 -4.03 -3.53
CA ASP A 81 -13.85 -3.80 -3.05
C ASP A 81 -14.27 -2.31 -3.02
N VAL A 82 -13.34 -1.38 -3.25
CA VAL A 82 -13.66 0.04 -3.45
C VAL A 82 -14.25 0.35 -4.82
N ILE A 83 -14.01 -0.50 -5.82
CA ILE A 83 -14.50 -0.28 -7.18
C ILE A 83 -16.03 -0.40 -7.19
N GLY A 84 -16.70 0.57 -7.77
CA GLY A 84 -18.16 0.67 -7.76
C GLY A 84 -18.75 1.36 -6.52
N GLN A 85 -17.96 1.62 -5.49
CA GLN A 85 -18.39 2.33 -4.28
C GLN A 85 -18.37 3.85 -4.48
N ARG A 86 -18.98 4.59 -3.56
CA ARG A 86 -18.98 6.06 -3.58
C ARG A 86 -17.67 6.62 -3.05
N LEU A 87 -17.21 7.72 -3.65
CA LEU A 87 -16.05 8.48 -3.18
C LEU A 87 -16.43 9.31 -1.95
N ASP A 88 -16.54 8.67 -0.81
CA ASP A 88 -16.88 9.27 0.49
C ASP A 88 -16.06 8.65 1.64
N SER A 89 -16.31 9.10 2.85
CA SER A 89 -15.58 8.67 4.05
C SER A 89 -15.91 7.26 4.53
N GLU A 90 -16.95 6.63 3.99
CA GLU A 90 -17.31 5.24 4.32
C GLU A 90 -16.29 4.27 3.69
N TYR A 91 -15.92 4.51 2.44
CA TYR A 91 -15.02 3.63 1.67
C TYR A 91 -13.61 4.19 1.52
N VAL A 92 -13.41 5.49 1.68
CA VAL A 92 -12.14 6.14 1.38
C VAL A 92 -11.66 6.98 2.56
N HIS A 93 -10.49 6.65 3.08
CA HIS A 93 -9.85 7.53 4.06
C HIS A 93 -9.33 8.79 3.37
N ARG A 94 -9.82 9.98 3.80
CA ARG A 94 -9.56 11.27 3.18
C ARG A 94 -10.04 11.35 1.71
N SER A 95 -11.30 11.06 1.53
CA SER A 95 -11.97 11.11 0.21
C SER A 95 -11.84 12.46 -0.49
N GLU A 96 -11.76 13.55 0.27
CA GLU A 96 -11.52 14.91 -0.24
C GLU A 96 -10.17 15.05 -0.94
N VAL A 97 -9.12 14.37 -0.43
CA VAL A 97 -7.79 14.36 -1.06
C VAL A 97 -7.83 13.55 -2.36
N VAL A 98 -8.52 12.41 -2.35
CA VAL A 98 -8.70 11.60 -3.56
C VAL A 98 -9.47 12.40 -4.61
N ALA A 99 -10.57 13.05 -4.24
CA ALA A 99 -11.35 13.90 -5.15
C ALA A 99 -10.48 14.97 -5.79
N ALA A 100 -9.70 15.69 -4.98
CA ALA A 100 -8.81 16.76 -5.46
C ALA A 100 -7.70 16.25 -6.41
N LEU A 101 -7.10 15.09 -6.12
CA LEU A 101 -6.03 14.53 -6.96
C LEU A 101 -6.56 13.92 -8.27
N THR A 102 -7.76 13.32 -8.24
CA THR A 102 -8.31 12.61 -9.41
C THR A 102 -9.21 13.47 -10.27
N GLY A 103 -9.60 14.67 -9.79
CA GLY A 103 -10.62 15.53 -10.44
C GLY A 103 -12.04 14.92 -10.34
N SER A 104 -12.26 13.99 -9.41
CA SER A 104 -13.56 13.36 -9.22
C SER A 104 -14.44 14.20 -8.31
N THR A 105 -15.75 14.20 -8.57
CA THR A 105 -16.72 14.84 -7.68
C THR A 105 -16.91 14.01 -6.40
N PRO A 106 -16.97 14.63 -5.20
CA PRO A 106 -17.34 13.92 -3.98
C PRO A 106 -18.64 13.12 -4.15
N GLY A 107 -18.68 11.89 -3.69
CA GLY A 107 -19.82 10.98 -3.86
C GLY A 107 -19.94 10.30 -5.24
N ALA A 108 -19.08 10.63 -6.20
CA ALA A 108 -19.04 9.92 -7.49
C ALA A 108 -18.65 8.45 -7.30
N VAL A 109 -19.04 7.61 -8.24
CA VAL A 109 -18.64 6.20 -8.25
C VAL A 109 -17.15 6.09 -8.56
N ILE A 110 -16.45 5.25 -7.80
CA ILE A 110 -15.04 4.95 -8.00
C ILE A 110 -14.90 3.90 -9.10
N HIS A 111 -14.19 4.27 -10.16
CA HIS A 111 -13.88 3.41 -11.30
C HIS A 111 -12.40 3.01 -11.31
N PRO A 112 -11.99 2.00 -12.09
CA PRO A 112 -10.58 1.65 -12.30
C PRO A 112 -9.69 2.85 -12.62
N GLU A 113 -10.19 3.80 -13.44
CA GLU A 113 -9.49 5.02 -13.83
C GLU A 113 -9.25 5.95 -12.64
N THR A 114 -10.17 5.99 -11.66
CA THR A 114 -10.03 6.81 -10.45
C THR A 114 -8.85 6.31 -9.63
N ILE A 115 -8.73 4.99 -9.45
CA ILE A 115 -7.62 4.35 -8.73
C ILE A 115 -6.30 4.62 -9.46
N ALA A 116 -6.27 4.42 -10.78
CA ALA A 116 -5.07 4.64 -11.58
C ALA A 116 -4.62 6.10 -11.54
N ARG A 117 -5.54 7.07 -11.70
CA ARG A 117 -5.23 8.51 -11.58
C ARG A 117 -4.66 8.85 -10.21
N LEU A 118 -5.24 8.32 -9.12
CA LEU A 118 -4.75 8.57 -7.76
C LEU A 118 -3.32 8.09 -7.57
N ILE A 119 -3.04 6.82 -7.92
CA ILE A 119 -1.74 6.20 -7.70
C ILE A 119 -0.67 6.84 -8.59
N LEU A 120 -0.98 7.10 -9.85
CA LEU A 120 -0.04 7.66 -10.83
C LEU A 120 0.07 9.19 -10.75
N HIS A 121 -0.72 9.84 -9.89
CA HIS A 121 -0.72 11.30 -9.80
C HIS A 121 0.66 11.83 -9.38
N PRO A 122 1.21 12.88 -10.03
CA PRO A 122 2.54 13.43 -9.69
C PRO A 122 2.67 13.90 -8.23
N ARG A 123 1.57 14.37 -7.63
CA ARG A 123 1.50 14.74 -6.20
C ARG A 123 0.97 13.62 -5.31
N GLY A 124 0.76 12.41 -5.85
CA GLY A 124 0.30 11.23 -5.13
C GLY A 124 1.44 10.48 -4.43
N ILE A 125 1.19 9.22 -4.12
CA ILE A 125 2.12 8.36 -3.37
C ILE A 125 3.50 8.22 -4.05
N MET A 126 3.53 8.30 -5.39
CA MET A 126 4.75 8.11 -6.19
C MET A 126 5.76 9.26 -6.09
N ARG A 127 5.39 10.44 -5.52
CA ARG A 127 6.29 11.61 -5.42
C ARG A 127 7.46 11.42 -4.46
N LEU A 128 7.30 10.54 -3.46
CA LEU A 128 8.26 10.36 -2.37
C LEU A 128 9.18 9.15 -2.57
N LEU A 129 9.15 8.53 -3.76
CA LEU A 129 9.95 7.33 -4.01
C LEU A 129 11.43 7.67 -4.17
N PRO A 130 12.32 6.99 -3.44
CA PRO A 130 13.73 6.95 -3.76
C PRO A 130 13.94 6.42 -5.19
N SER A 131 14.94 6.95 -5.91
CA SER A 131 15.15 6.69 -7.34
C SER A 131 15.32 5.22 -7.74
N GLN A 132 15.79 4.38 -6.81
CA GLN A 132 16.03 2.95 -7.03
C GLN A 132 14.88 2.04 -6.55
N THR A 133 13.82 2.62 -5.99
CA THR A 133 12.71 1.85 -5.40
C THR A 133 11.85 1.23 -6.49
N LYS A 134 11.69 -0.08 -6.46
CA LYS A 134 10.71 -0.81 -7.29
C LYS A 134 9.32 -0.61 -6.72
N THR A 135 8.32 -0.47 -7.58
CA THR A 135 6.93 -0.33 -7.14
C THR A 135 6.10 -1.51 -7.59
N VAL A 136 5.38 -2.10 -6.64
CA VAL A 136 4.39 -3.15 -6.85
C VAL A 136 3.05 -2.67 -6.33
N VAL A 137 1.98 -2.90 -7.06
CA VAL A 137 0.61 -2.66 -6.58
C VAL A 137 -0.05 -3.99 -6.27
N ILE A 138 -0.71 -4.08 -5.14
CA ILE A 138 -1.56 -5.21 -4.76
C ILE A 138 -3.01 -4.74 -4.77
N LEU A 139 -3.82 -5.35 -5.62
CA LEU A 139 -5.27 -5.24 -5.58
C LEU A 139 -5.79 -6.41 -4.76
N ASN A 140 -6.03 -6.16 -3.48
CA ASN A 140 -6.53 -7.16 -2.54
C ASN A 140 -8.06 -7.23 -2.55
N LYS A 141 -8.66 -8.31 -2.05
CA LYS A 141 -10.11 -8.52 -1.98
C LYS A 141 -10.78 -8.57 -3.36
N VAL A 142 -10.10 -9.12 -4.35
CA VAL A 142 -10.66 -9.29 -5.70
C VAL A 142 -11.86 -10.24 -5.69
N ASP A 143 -11.91 -11.16 -4.72
CA ASP A 143 -13.04 -12.05 -4.43
C ASP A 143 -14.33 -11.32 -4.02
N CYS A 144 -14.24 -10.07 -3.57
CA CYS A 144 -15.41 -9.24 -3.24
C CYS A 144 -16.04 -8.53 -4.46
N LEU A 145 -15.41 -8.61 -5.64
CA LEU A 145 -15.95 -8.02 -6.87
C LEU A 145 -16.95 -8.96 -7.53
N PRO A 146 -17.99 -8.42 -8.19
CA PRO A 146 -18.93 -9.21 -9.00
C PRO A 146 -18.25 -9.91 -10.20
N SER A 147 -17.19 -9.30 -10.76
CA SER A 147 -16.32 -9.84 -11.81
C SER A 147 -14.90 -9.33 -11.59
N THR A 148 -13.92 -10.15 -11.95
CA THR A 148 -12.50 -9.78 -11.91
C THR A 148 -12.10 -8.78 -13.00
N ASP A 149 -12.94 -8.54 -14.00
CA ASP A 149 -12.64 -7.68 -15.18
C ASP A 149 -12.18 -6.29 -14.76
N GLN A 150 -12.84 -5.67 -13.77
CA GLN A 150 -12.46 -4.35 -13.27
C GLN A 150 -11.11 -4.34 -12.55
N ALA A 151 -10.74 -5.44 -11.89
CA ALA A 151 -9.42 -5.59 -11.28
C ALA A 151 -8.34 -5.69 -12.36
N TYR A 152 -8.57 -6.47 -13.41
CA TYR A 152 -7.68 -6.54 -14.57
C TYR A 152 -7.58 -5.20 -15.30
N GLN A 153 -8.69 -4.51 -15.51
CA GLN A 153 -8.69 -3.16 -16.09
C GLN A 153 -7.83 -2.20 -15.25
N THR A 154 -8.02 -2.21 -13.92
CA THR A 154 -7.21 -1.39 -13.01
C THR A 154 -5.72 -1.73 -13.13
N ALA A 155 -5.38 -3.03 -13.18
CA ALA A 155 -4.00 -3.48 -13.32
C ALA A 155 -3.36 -2.98 -14.63
N HIS A 156 -4.06 -3.08 -15.74
CA HIS A 156 -3.56 -2.61 -17.05
C HIS A 156 -3.37 -1.09 -17.09
N LEU A 157 -4.26 -0.31 -16.45
CA LEU A 157 -4.13 1.14 -16.35
C LEU A 157 -2.93 1.57 -15.48
N LEU A 158 -2.55 0.76 -14.50
CA LEU A 158 -1.44 1.03 -13.59
C LEU A 158 -0.07 0.68 -14.18
N LEU A 159 -0.01 -0.35 -15.04
CA LEU A 159 1.26 -0.81 -15.60
C LEU A 159 1.92 0.25 -16.49
N GLY A 160 3.19 0.52 -16.27
CA GLY A 160 3.94 1.53 -17.00
C GLY A 160 5.36 1.68 -16.49
N ASN A 161 6.02 2.80 -16.79
CA ASN A 161 7.44 3.02 -16.47
C ASN A 161 7.75 3.02 -14.98
N LYS A 162 6.75 3.32 -14.11
CA LYS A 162 6.93 3.41 -12.66
C LYS A 162 6.41 2.17 -11.91
N ILE A 163 5.46 1.44 -12.50
CA ILE A 163 4.84 0.26 -11.91
C ILE A 163 5.00 -0.90 -12.88
N ASN A 164 5.83 -1.86 -12.50
CA ASN A 164 6.20 -2.99 -13.35
C ASN A 164 5.33 -4.22 -13.07
N LYS A 165 4.67 -4.26 -11.92
CA LYS A 165 3.94 -5.42 -11.45
C LYS A 165 2.68 -5.02 -10.69
N VAL A 166 1.57 -5.66 -11.02
CA VAL A 166 0.31 -5.61 -10.25
C VAL A 166 -0.06 -7.03 -9.86
N ILE A 167 -0.40 -7.24 -8.61
CA ILE A 167 -0.80 -8.54 -8.06
C ILE A 167 -2.28 -8.46 -7.72
N LEU A 168 -3.08 -9.35 -8.29
CA LEU A 168 -4.47 -9.57 -7.91
C LEU A 168 -4.50 -10.63 -6.82
N CYS A 169 -5.14 -10.33 -5.70
CA CYS A 169 -5.17 -11.28 -4.60
C CYS A 169 -6.46 -11.23 -3.76
N SER A 170 -6.66 -12.29 -2.99
CA SER A 170 -7.56 -12.39 -1.85
C SER A 170 -6.76 -12.94 -0.68
N ALA A 171 -6.31 -12.06 0.21
CA ALA A 171 -5.36 -12.40 1.27
C ALA A 171 -5.90 -13.40 2.30
N ILE A 172 -7.23 -13.61 2.35
CA ILE A 172 -7.89 -14.56 3.24
C ILE A 172 -8.09 -15.95 2.62
N SER A 173 -7.82 -16.09 1.33
CA SER A 173 -7.98 -17.38 0.60
C SER A 173 -6.82 -18.32 0.88
N GLU A 174 -7.04 -19.64 0.78
CA GLU A 174 -5.96 -20.64 0.87
C GLU A 174 -4.90 -20.45 -0.23
N SER A 175 -5.34 -19.99 -1.43
CA SER A 175 -4.47 -19.59 -2.52
C SER A 175 -4.63 -18.06 -2.73
N PRO A 176 -3.87 -17.24 -1.99
CA PRO A 176 -4.14 -15.79 -1.92
C PRO A 176 -3.82 -15.04 -3.22
N ILE A 177 -2.89 -15.53 -4.04
CA ILE A 177 -2.52 -14.89 -5.31
C ILE A 177 -3.40 -15.45 -6.42
N ILE A 178 -4.21 -14.56 -7.03
CA ILE A 178 -5.08 -14.88 -8.16
C ILE A 178 -4.29 -14.78 -9.46
N ASP A 179 -3.59 -13.66 -9.65
CA ASP A 179 -2.78 -13.44 -10.85
C ASP A 179 -1.66 -12.41 -10.59
N ILE A 180 -0.63 -12.45 -11.41
CA ILE A 180 0.49 -11.49 -11.41
C ILE A 180 0.64 -10.91 -12.81
N ILE A 181 0.22 -9.64 -12.98
CA ILE A 181 0.28 -8.94 -14.24
C ILE A 181 1.55 -8.12 -14.29
N THR A 182 2.34 -8.32 -15.33
CA THR A 182 3.59 -7.60 -15.56
C THR A 182 3.56 -6.87 -16.90
N ARG A 183 4.37 -5.83 -17.01
CA ARG A 183 4.62 -5.18 -18.31
C ARG A 183 5.31 -6.19 -19.23
N LYS A 184 4.76 -6.37 -20.43
CA LYS A 184 5.43 -7.08 -21.54
C LYS A 184 6.59 -6.28 -22.11
#